data_d0dd6b25c5bce655badc55a3964e10db
#
_entry.id   d0dd6b25c5bce655badc55a3964e10db
#
_cell.length_a   1.000
_cell.length_b   1.000
_cell.length_c   1.000
_cell.angle_alpha   90.00
_cell.angle_beta   90.00
_cell.angle_gamma   90.00
#
_symmetry.space_group_name_H-M   'P 1'
#
loop_
_entity.id
_entity.type
_entity.pdbx_description
1 polymer ?
#
loop_
_entity_poly.entity_id
_entity_poly.type
_entity_poly.pdbx_seq_one_letter_code
_entity_poly.pdbx_strand_id
1 'polypeptide(L)'
;MFKPFSWMFKTENFKKRFWQLFISFICFYILSIVIYYGKDFFAVDLVDKQFANIVSIILYLTAFLIPQGYFWELTSNIISRKVDIVASNVYSGKIKQCDIIELPEFKIKDLFWRGIASIVASFITFAPFMLLMHSISFTEVFELPILNIEILKNIYFACLLFLICVFLACLPGLLWNYSYRNSIVAGLNIFKAIYLLETYPLKYIANTLTFIVFYIVNCSILISLDYLILSNSLLQKTYIAFLGLNIVIQLLYIYSLHVYAYLLGTIAPPCEE
;
A
#
# COMPACT_ATOMS: atom_id res chain seq x y z
N MET A 1 11.39 -16.11 10.88
CA MET A 1 11.36 -15.65 9.49
C MET A 1 9.98 -15.67 8.85
N PHE A 2 9.15 -16.73 9.06
CA PHE A 2 7.80 -16.83 8.42
C PHE A 2 6.65 -16.14 9.18
N LYS A 3 6.88 -15.50 10.33
CA LYS A 3 5.84 -14.86 11.14
C LYS A 3 5.04 -13.78 10.38
N PRO A 4 5.63 -12.90 9.54
CA PRO A 4 4.88 -11.90 8.78
C PRO A 4 3.86 -12.50 7.80
N PHE A 5 4.12 -13.71 7.30
CA PHE A 5 3.27 -14.38 6.30
C PHE A 5 2.19 -15.26 6.90
N SER A 6 2.31 -15.65 8.16
CA SER A 6 1.42 -16.61 8.81
C SER A 6 0.63 -16.07 9.99
N TRP A 7 0.96 -14.87 10.50
CA TRP A 7 0.33 -14.31 11.70
C TRP A 7 -1.18 -14.15 11.56
N MET A 8 -1.61 -13.71 10.36
CA MET A 8 -3.00 -13.42 10.07
C MET A 8 -3.90 -14.66 10.17
N PHE A 9 -3.39 -15.85 9.82
CA PHE A 9 -4.17 -17.10 9.91
C PHE A 9 -4.42 -17.56 11.34
N LYS A 10 -3.70 -16.99 12.30
CA LYS A 10 -3.87 -17.23 13.74
C LYS A 10 -4.82 -16.23 14.39
N THR A 11 -5.16 -15.16 13.68
CA THR A 11 -6.02 -14.09 14.20
C THR A 11 -7.48 -14.48 14.02
N GLU A 12 -8.26 -14.35 15.08
CA GLU A 12 -9.69 -14.59 15.03
C GLU A 12 -10.37 -13.66 14.02
N ASN A 13 -11.39 -14.17 13.35
CA ASN A 13 -12.12 -13.43 12.31
C ASN A 13 -11.31 -13.02 11.06
N PHE A 14 -10.02 -13.40 10.93
CA PHE A 14 -9.23 -13.06 9.73
C PHE A 14 -9.95 -13.47 8.44
N LYS A 15 -10.41 -14.72 8.35
CA LYS A 15 -11.11 -15.22 7.16
C LYS A 15 -12.31 -14.35 6.79
N LYS A 16 -13.12 -13.97 7.81
CA LYS A 16 -14.31 -13.12 7.61
C LYS A 16 -13.90 -11.75 7.05
N ARG A 17 -12.90 -11.07 7.65
CA ARG A 17 -12.43 -9.75 7.22
C ARG A 17 -11.78 -9.78 5.84
N PHE A 18 -10.97 -10.80 5.59
CA PHE A 18 -10.35 -11.01 4.28
C PHE A 18 -11.40 -11.13 3.17
N TRP A 19 -12.42 -11.96 3.37
CA TRP A 19 -13.49 -12.12 2.40
C TRP A 19 -14.36 -10.86 2.27
N GLN A 20 -14.63 -10.14 3.35
CA GLN A 20 -15.34 -8.86 3.27
C GLN A 20 -14.60 -7.84 2.40
N LEU A 21 -13.28 -7.71 2.59
CA LEU A 21 -12.45 -6.83 1.76
C LEU A 21 -12.45 -7.29 0.29
N PHE A 22 -12.24 -8.58 0.07
CA PHE A 22 -12.18 -9.14 -1.27
C PHE A 22 -13.50 -8.97 -2.02
N ILE A 23 -14.62 -9.32 -1.39
CA ILE A 23 -15.95 -9.18 -2.00
C ILE A 23 -16.24 -7.70 -2.28
N SER A 24 -15.98 -6.79 -1.35
CA SER A 24 -16.19 -5.37 -1.57
C SER A 24 -15.37 -4.84 -2.74
N PHE A 25 -14.08 -5.23 -2.82
CA PHE A 25 -13.21 -4.88 -3.93
C PHE A 25 -13.80 -5.37 -5.26
N ILE A 26 -14.11 -6.67 -5.36
CA ILE A 26 -14.63 -7.28 -6.59
C ILE A 26 -15.97 -6.65 -7.01
N CYS A 27 -16.88 -6.39 -6.06
CA CYS A 27 -18.16 -5.75 -6.37
C CYS A 27 -17.98 -4.36 -6.99
N PHE A 28 -17.19 -3.49 -6.38
CA PHE A 28 -16.94 -2.14 -6.92
C PHE A 28 -16.16 -2.18 -8.24
N TYR A 29 -15.18 -3.08 -8.35
CA TYR A 29 -14.37 -3.26 -9.54
C TYR A 29 -15.21 -3.76 -10.74
N ILE A 30 -16.00 -4.82 -10.55
CA ILE A 30 -16.86 -5.35 -11.61
C ILE A 30 -17.91 -4.31 -12.00
N LEU A 31 -18.54 -3.63 -11.04
CA LEU A 31 -19.54 -2.61 -11.33
C LEU A 31 -18.93 -1.44 -12.14
N SER A 32 -17.70 -1.05 -11.82
CA SER A 32 -16.93 -0.07 -12.60
C SER A 32 -16.76 -0.53 -14.06
N ILE A 33 -16.34 -1.77 -14.28
CA ILE A 33 -16.15 -2.34 -15.61
C ILE A 33 -17.47 -2.40 -16.38
N VAL A 34 -18.54 -2.89 -15.74
CA VAL A 34 -19.87 -3.00 -16.36
C VAL A 34 -20.38 -1.64 -16.80
N ILE A 35 -20.22 -0.59 -16.00
CA ILE A 35 -20.65 0.77 -16.36
C ILE A 35 -19.75 1.31 -17.49
N TYR A 36 -18.45 1.11 -17.42
CA TYR A 36 -17.53 1.60 -18.44
C TYR A 36 -17.80 1.02 -19.83
N TYR A 37 -17.96 -0.30 -19.93
CA TYR A 37 -18.22 -0.96 -21.20
C TYR A 37 -19.71 -0.92 -21.60
N GLY A 38 -20.62 -0.84 -20.63
CA GLY A 38 -22.06 -0.76 -20.87
C GLY A 38 -22.54 0.61 -21.34
N LYS A 39 -21.74 1.66 -21.17
CA LYS A 39 -22.14 3.04 -21.53
C LYS A 39 -22.56 3.19 -22.99
N ASP A 40 -21.95 2.44 -23.89
CA ASP A 40 -22.27 2.50 -25.33
C ASP A 40 -23.61 1.84 -25.66
N PHE A 41 -24.13 0.99 -24.75
CA PHE A 41 -25.45 0.35 -24.88
C PHE A 41 -26.55 1.12 -24.17
N PHE A 42 -26.25 1.81 -23.05
CA PHE A 42 -27.24 2.42 -22.18
C PHE A 42 -27.30 3.95 -22.29
N ALA A 43 -26.21 4.60 -22.71
CA ALA A 43 -26.14 6.05 -22.79
C ALA A 43 -26.64 6.55 -24.16
N VAL A 44 -27.70 7.40 -24.13
CA VAL A 44 -28.31 7.96 -25.34
C VAL A 44 -27.47 9.12 -25.89
N ASP A 45 -26.94 9.96 -24.98
CA ASP A 45 -26.23 11.19 -25.32
C ASP A 45 -24.77 11.20 -24.88
N LEU A 46 -23.99 12.15 -25.41
CA LEU A 46 -22.59 12.37 -25.04
C LEU A 46 -22.43 12.69 -23.54
N VAL A 47 -23.38 13.44 -22.97
CA VAL A 47 -23.40 13.82 -21.54
C VAL A 47 -23.56 12.57 -20.68
N ASP A 48 -24.46 11.67 -21.05
CA ASP A 48 -24.68 10.39 -20.36
C ASP A 48 -23.44 9.51 -20.39
N LYS A 49 -22.73 9.48 -21.52
CA LYS A 49 -21.46 8.75 -21.66
C LYS A 49 -20.36 9.34 -20.77
N GLN A 50 -20.27 10.66 -20.66
CA GLN A 50 -19.33 11.32 -19.77
C GLN A 50 -19.66 11.04 -18.30
N PHE A 51 -20.93 11.09 -17.92
CA PHE A 51 -21.39 10.76 -16.58
C PHE A 51 -21.08 9.30 -16.22
N ALA A 52 -21.33 8.35 -17.13
CA ALA A 52 -20.99 6.94 -16.94
C ALA A 52 -19.48 6.73 -16.74
N ASN A 53 -18.63 7.47 -17.49
CA ASN A 53 -17.18 7.43 -17.29
C ASN A 53 -16.79 7.92 -15.88
N ILE A 54 -17.36 9.04 -15.43
CA ILE A 54 -17.08 9.59 -14.09
C ILE A 54 -17.49 8.59 -13.01
N VAL A 55 -18.68 8.02 -13.11
CA VAL A 55 -19.19 7.02 -12.16
C VAL A 55 -18.30 5.79 -12.15
N SER A 56 -17.88 5.31 -13.32
CA SER A 56 -16.95 4.17 -13.44
C SER A 56 -15.62 4.46 -12.74
N ILE A 57 -15.02 5.64 -12.95
CA ILE A 57 -13.78 6.05 -12.30
C ILE A 57 -13.97 6.12 -10.78
N ILE A 58 -15.06 6.70 -10.29
CA ILE A 58 -15.33 6.77 -8.84
C ILE A 58 -15.46 5.37 -8.23
N LEU A 59 -16.14 4.44 -8.89
CA LEU A 59 -16.29 3.07 -8.42
C LEU A 59 -14.94 2.34 -8.45
N TYR A 60 -14.15 2.53 -9.50
CA TYR A 60 -12.81 1.97 -9.59
C TYR A 60 -11.91 2.46 -8.45
N LEU A 61 -11.88 3.78 -8.22
CA LEU A 61 -11.13 4.34 -7.10
C LEU A 61 -11.63 3.81 -5.75
N THR A 62 -12.95 3.70 -5.57
CA THR A 62 -13.55 3.16 -4.33
C THR A 62 -13.10 1.73 -4.06
N ALA A 63 -12.97 0.91 -5.10
CA ALA A 63 -12.46 -0.46 -4.98
C ALA A 63 -11.07 -0.51 -4.32
N PHE A 64 -10.18 0.45 -4.63
CA PHE A 64 -8.83 0.52 -4.04
C PHE A 64 -8.79 1.26 -2.70
N LEU A 65 -9.63 2.29 -2.52
CA LEU A 65 -9.64 3.11 -1.31
C LEU A 65 -10.00 2.32 -0.05
N ILE A 66 -10.98 1.40 -0.16
CA ILE A 66 -11.41 0.59 0.98
C ILE A 66 -10.29 -0.32 1.51
N PRO A 67 -9.61 -1.14 0.69
CA PRO A 67 -8.46 -1.93 1.14
C PRO A 67 -7.30 -1.07 1.67
N GLN A 68 -7.04 0.09 1.07
CA GLN A 68 -6.02 1.02 1.57
C GLN A 68 -6.37 1.57 2.95
N GLY A 69 -7.60 2.01 3.16
CA GLY A 69 -8.07 2.44 4.47
C GLY A 69 -7.95 1.34 5.52
N TYR A 70 -8.30 0.12 5.17
CA TYR A 70 -8.14 -1.04 6.03
C TYR A 70 -6.67 -1.32 6.36
N PHE A 71 -5.78 -1.24 5.38
CA PHE A 71 -4.33 -1.40 5.57
C PHE A 71 -3.78 -0.44 6.63
N TRP A 72 -4.11 0.84 6.53
CA TRP A 72 -3.63 1.84 7.47
C TRP A 72 -4.22 1.67 8.87
N GLU A 73 -5.48 1.29 8.97
CA GLU A 73 -6.10 0.98 10.26
C GLU A 73 -5.48 -0.26 10.90
N LEU A 74 -5.28 -1.31 10.12
CA LEU A 74 -4.60 -2.51 10.58
C LEU A 74 -3.18 -2.21 11.06
N THR A 75 -2.42 -1.41 10.31
CA THR A 75 -1.08 -0.98 10.70
C THR A 75 -1.11 -0.22 12.03
N SER A 76 -2.04 0.71 12.19
CA SER A 76 -2.25 1.45 13.45
C SER A 76 -2.56 0.51 14.62
N ASN A 77 -3.44 -0.47 14.41
CA ASN A 77 -3.78 -1.47 15.44
C ASN A 77 -2.59 -2.34 15.82
N ILE A 78 -1.73 -2.69 14.85
CA ILE A 78 -0.50 -3.45 15.12
C ILE A 78 0.49 -2.59 15.92
N ILE A 79 0.65 -1.31 15.57
CA ILE A 79 1.57 -0.39 16.27
C ILE A 79 1.10 -0.16 17.71
N SER A 80 -0.18 0.15 17.92
CA SER A 80 -0.76 0.42 19.22
C SER A 80 -1.04 -0.85 20.03
N ARG A 81 -0.79 -2.05 19.42
CA ARG A 81 -1.18 -3.34 20.00
C ARG A 81 -2.58 -3.30 20.63
N LYS A 82 -3.53 -2.75 19.91
CA LYS A 82 -4.93 -2.92 20.26
C LYS A 82 -5.23 -4.41 20.26
N VAL A 83 -5.13 -4.98 21.44
CA VAL A 83 -5.44 -6.39 21.69
C VAL A 83 -6.94 -6.45 21.80
N ASP A 84 -7.54 -7.32 21.00
CA ASP A 84 -8.96 -7.63 21.18
C ASP A 84 -9.09 -8.30 22.55
N ILE A 85 -9.58 -7.52 23.52
CA ILE A 85 -9.79 -7.98 24.90
C ILE A 85 -11.02 -8.89 24.93
N VAL A 86 -11.02 -9.95 24.16
CA VAL A 86 -11.76 -11.15 24.51
C VAL A 86 -10.93 -11.86 25.60
N ALA A 87 -10.80 -11.15 26.64
CA ALA A 87 -9.80 -11.19 27.68
C ALA A 87 -9.93 -12.35 28.64
N SER A 88 -10.85 -13.29 28.45
CA SER A 88 -10.95 -14.46 29.33
C SER A 88 -9.74 -15.41 29.19
N ASN A 89 -9.11 -15.45 28.01
CA ASN A 89 -7.99 -16.36 27.76
C ASN A 89 -6.60 -15.73 28.05
N VAL A 90 -6.49 -14.41 28.06
CA VAL A 90 -5.24 -13.73 28.40
C VAL A 90 -4.96 -13.85 29.91
N TYR A 91 -5.98 -13.72 30.73
CA TYR A 91 -5.88 -13.93 32.18
C TYR A 91 -5.55 -15.37 32.58
N SER A 92 -5.81 -16.35 31.69
CA SER A 92 -5.47 -17.75 31.95
C SER A 92 -4.03 -18.13 31.60
N GLY A 93 -3.21 -17.19 31.11
CA GLY A 93 -1.81 -17.41 30.72
C GLY A 93 -1.61 -18.33 29.51
N LYS A 94 -2.69 -18.76 28.84
CA LYS A 94 -2.63 -19.70 27.71
C LYS A 94 -2.24 -19.04 26.38
N ILE A 95 -2.45 -17.73 26.23
CA ILE A 95 -2.15 -16.99 25.01
C ILE A 95 -1.27 -15.78 25.37
N LYS A 96 -0.11 -15.64 24.74
CA LYS A 96 0.72 -14.44 24.89
C LYS A 96 -0.01 -13.25 24.29
N GLN A 97 -0.17 -12.21 25.08
CA GLN A 97 -0.86 -10.97 24.72
C GLN A 97 -0.38 -10.35 23.38
N CYS A 98 0.88 -10.62 23.00
CA CYS A 98 1.49 -10.12 21.76
C CYS A 98 1.05 -10.85 20.46
N ASP A 99 0.26 -11.92 20.55
CA ASP A 99 -0.15 -12.71 19.39
C ASP A 99 -1.58 -12.40 18.90
N ILE A 100 -2.32 -11.59 19.66
CA ILE A 100 -3.70 -11.21 19.33
C ILE A 100 -3.70 -9.76 18.87
N ILE A 101 -3.97 -9.55 17.57
CA ILE A 101 -4.10 -8.23 16.98
C ILE A 101 -5.56 -8.02 16.60
N GLU A 102 -6.14 -6.91 17.08
CA GLU A 102 -7.49 -6.54 16.70
C GLU A 102 -7.54 -6.18 15.21
N LEU A 103 -8.34 -6.91 14.46
CA LEU A 103 -8.59 -6.58 13.06
C LEU A 103 -9.57 -5.40 12.97
N PRO A 104 -9.34 -4.45 12.05
CA PRO A 104 -10.23 -3.33 11.85
C PRO A 104 -11.67 -3.76 11.63
N GLU A 105 -12.62 -2.99 12.16
CA GLU A 105 -14.02 -3.18 11.84
C GLU A 105 -14.27 -2.86 10.36
N PHE A 106 -15.10 -3.69 9.70
CA PHE A 106 -15.45 -3.48 8.31
C PHE A 106 -16.61 -2.45 8.19
N LYS A 107 -16.25 -1.17 8.28
CA LYS A 107 -17.15 -0.02 8.07
C LYS A 107 -16.74 0.69 6.78
N ILE A 108 -17.45 0.41 5.68
CA ILE A 108 -17.10 0.89 4.32
C ILE A 108 -16.86 2.40 4.30
N LYS A 109 -17.74 3.19 4.93
CA LYS A 109 -17.61 4.65 4.96
C LYS A 109 -16.32 5.11 5.62
N ASP A 110 -15.99 4.56 6.77
CA ASP A 110 -14.82 4.97 7.55
C ASP A 110 -13.54 4.55 6.84
N LEU A 111 -13.51 3.32 6.29
CA LEU A 111 -12.40 2.80 5.51
C LEU A 111 -12.17 3.61 4.22
N PHE A 112 -13.24 4.02 3.55
CA PHE A 112 -13.17 4.85 2.36
C PHE A 112 -12.52 6.22 2.65
N TRP A 113 -13.00 6.93 3.67
CA TRP A 113 -12.43 8.22 4.05
C TRP A 113 -10.98 8.10 4.53
N ARG A 114 -10.66 7.04 5.27
CA ARG A 114 -9.29 6.75 5.67
C ARG A 114 -8.40 6.41 4.47
N GLY A 115 -8.95 5.72 3.47
CA GLY A 115 -8.27 5.48 2.20
C GLY A 115 -7.94 6.77 1.45
N ILE A 116 -8.88 7.71 1.36
CA ILE A 116 -8.62 9.04 0.78
C ILE A 116 -7.52 9.77 1.54
N ALA A 117 -7.64 9.85 2.86
CA ALA A 117 -6.64 10.51 3.69
C ALA A 117 -5.24 9.88 3.51
N SER A 118 -5.17 8.56 3.37
CA SER A 118 -3.91 7.83 3.16
C SER A 118 -3.28 8.13 1.80
N ILE A 119 -4.08 8.25 0.74
CA ILE A 119 -3.57 8.63 -0.59
C ILE A 119 -2.99 10.05 -0.54
N VAL A 120 -3.72 11.00 0.07
CA VAL A 120 -3.21 12.37 0.24
C VAL A 120 -1.92 12.37 1.05
N ALA A 121 -1.87 11.64 2.16
CA ALA A 121 -0.67 11.52 2.98
C ALA A 121 0.49 10.90 2.20
N SER A 122 0.23 9.84 1.44
CA SER A 122 1.23 9.20 0.58
C SER A 122 1.75 10.16 -0.47
N PHE A 123 0.88 10.89 -1.15
CA PHE A 123 1.27 11.90 -2.13
C PHE A 123 2.20 12.95 -1.50
N ILE A 124 1.84 13.50 -0.35
CA ILE A 124 2.66 14.49 0.35
C ILE A 124 4.00 13.90 0.79
N THR A 125 3.99 12.66 1.30
CA THR A 125 5.20 11.96 1.73
C THR A 125 6.13 11.65 0.55
N PHE A 126 5.56 11.29 -0.61
CA PHE A 126 6.34 10.99 -1.82
C PHE A 126 6.68 12.24 -2.66
N ALA A 127 6.03 13.40 -2.41
CA ALA A 127 6.26 14.62 -3.18
C ALA A 127 7.75 15.04 -3.24
N PRO A 128 8.53 15.02 -2.15
CA PRO A 128 9.96 15.35 -2.20
C PRO A 128 10.73 14.41 -3.13
N PHE A 129 10.41 13.11 -3.09
CA PHE A 129 11.03 12.12 -3.97
C PHE A 129 10.67 12.34 -5.44
N MET A 130 9.40 12.62 -5.74
CA MET A 130 8.94 12.95 -7.10
C MET A 130 9.61 14.22 -7.63
N LEU A 131 9.76 15.24 -6.78
CA LEU A 131 10.48 16.47 -7.14
C LEU A 131 11.96 16.21 -7.42
N LEU A 132 12.63 15.38 -6.61
CA LEU A 132 14.02 14.98 -6.84
C LEU A 132 14.18 14.24 -8.17
N MET A 133 13.29 13.27 -8.44
CA MET A 133 13.29 12.53 -9.71
C MET A 133 13.04 13.46 -10.91
N HIS A 134 12.09 14.40 -10.76
CA HIS A 134 11.80 15.37 -11.82
C HIS A 134 12.98 16.32 -12.08
N SER A 135 13.73 16.71 -11.04
CA SER A 135 14.91 17.57 -11.18
C SER A 135 16.01 16.93 -12.03
N ILE A 136 16.14 15.59 -12.00
CA ILE A 136 17.07 14.85 -12.87
C ILE A 136 16.67 15.03 -14.35
N SER A 137 15.40 14.78 -14.65
CA SER A 137 14.88 14.94 -16.02
C SER A 137 14.98 16.39 -16.50
N PHE A 138 14.76 17.34 -15.61
CA PHE A 138 14.84 18.77 -15.93
C PHE A 138 16.27 19.20 -16.29
N THR A 139 17.30 18.70 -15.61
CA THR A 139 18.69 19.01 -15.92
C THR A 139 19.16 18.45 -17.26
N GLU A 140 18.61 17.32 -17.68
CA GLU A 140 18.89 16.73 -19.01
C GLU A 140 18.26 17.55 -20.14
N VAL A 141 17.06 18.12 -19.92
CA VAL A 141 16.32 18.88 -20.92
C VAL A 141 16.83 20.29 -21.11
N PHE A 142 17.27 20.96 -20.03
CA PHE A 142 17.62 22.38 -20.08
C PHE A 142 19.10 22.68 -20.25
N GLU A 143 19.98 21.66 -20.38
CA GLU A 143 21.43 21.84 -20.61
C GLU A 143 22.00 23.02 -19.79
N LEU A 144 21.76 23.02 -18.47
CA LEU A 144 22.17 24.11 -17.60
C LEU A 144 23.69 24.38 -17.80
N PRO A 145 24.11 25.61 -18.17
CA PRO A 145 25.51 25.91 -18.50
C PRO A 145 26.51 25.56 -17.40
N ILE A 146 26.06 25.61 -16.14
CA ILE A 146 26.86 25.27 -14.95
C ILE A 146 27.16 23.76 -14.89
N LEU A 147 26.31 22.89 -15.49
CA LEU A 147 26.46 21.45 -15.51
C LEU A 147 27.26 20.92 -16.72
N ASN A 148 27.72 21.80 -17.60
CA ASN A 148 28.63 21.44 -18.72
C ASN A 148 30.03 21.02 -18.25
N ILE A 149 30.37 21.30 -16.98
CA ILE A 149 31.58 20.74 -16.38
C ILE A 149 31.28 19.34 -15.87
N GLU A 150 31.83 18.32 -16.51
CA GLU A 150 31.58 16.90 -16.23
C GLU A 150 31.72 16.55 -14.74
N ILE A 151 32.69 17.14 -14.05
CA ILE A 151 32.90 16.97 -12.60
C ILE A 151 31.68 17.46 -11.79
N LEU A 152 31.15 18.65 -12.10
CA LEU A 152 29.98 19.21 -11.38
C LEU A 152 28.71 18.40 -11.64
N LYS A 153 28.53 17.88 -12.87
CA LYS A 153 27.45 16.99 -13.21
C LYS A 153 27.51 15.70 -12.37
N ASN A 154 28.68 15.09 -12.26
CA ASN A 154 28.89 13.87 -11.48
C ASN A 154 28.64 14.09 -9.98
N ILE A 155 29.11 15.21 -9.43
CA ILE A 155 28.86 15.59 -8.02
C ILE A 155 27.34 15.79 -7.79
N TYR A 156 26.67 16.50 -8.69
CA TYR A 156 25.23 16.73 -8.60
C TYR A 156 24.44 15.40 -8.59
N PHE A 157 24.73 14.47 -9.51
CA PHE A 157 24.10 13.16 -9.54
C PHE A 157 24.41 12.33 -8.30
N ALA A 158 25.65 12.38 -7.80
CA ALA A 158 26.01 11.70 -6.56
C ALA A 158 25.23 12.24 -5.35
N CYS A 159 25.11 13.56 -5.23
CA CYS A 159 24.30 14.20 -4.18
C CYS A 159 22.82 13.84 -4.29
N LEU A 160 22.24 13.86 -5.50
CA LEU A 160 20.87 13.45 -5.74
C LEU A 160 20.62 11.99 -5.37
N LEU A 161 21.51 11.09 -5.82
CA LEU A 161 21.42 9.67 -5.49
C LEU A 161 21.50 9.46 -3.98
N PHE A 162 22.40 10.17 -3.29
CA PHE A 162 22.50 10.13 -1.82
C PHE A 162 21.20 10.57 -1.15
N LEU A 163 20.60 11.69 -1.58
CA LEU A 163 19.33 12.17 -1.04
C LEU A 163 18.19 11.18 -1.26
N ILE A 164 18.13 10.55 -2.44
CA ILE A 164 17.16 9.51 -2.75
C ILE A 164 17.34 8.30 -1.83
N CYS A 165 18.57 7.85 -1.62
CA CYS A 165 18.88 6.74 -0.71
C CYS A 165 18.47 7.05 0.74
N VAL A 166 18.78 8.26 1.23
CA VAL A 166 18.38 8.72 2.57
C VAL A 166 16.85 8.76 2.69
N PHE A 167 16.15 9.30 1.70
CA PHE A 167 14.70 9.35 1.70
C PHE A 167 14.09 7.95 1.73
N LEU A 168 14.56 7.04 0.88
CA LEU A 168 14.09 5.66 0.84
C LEU A 168 14.36 4.92 2.15
N ALA A 169 15.51 5.18 2.78
CA ALA A 169 15.84 4.63 4.09
C ALA A 169 14.90 5.15 5.20
N CYS A 170 14.47 6.40 5.13
CA CYS A 170 13.54 6.99 6.09
C CYS A 170 12.08 6.62 5.84
N LEU A 171 11.71 6.22 4.63
CA LEU A 171 10.32 6.01 4.21
C LEU A 171 9.53 5.07 5.14
N PRO A 172 10.03 3.89 5.55
CA PRO A 172 9.29 3.02 6.46
C PRO A 172 8.98 3.69 7.80
N GLY A 173 9.91 4.49 8.32
CA GLY A 173 9.69 5.25 9.57
C GLY A 173 8.67 6.37 9.42
N LEU A 174 8.64 7.06 8.28
CA LEU A 174 7.64 8.09 7.97
C LEU A 174 6.24 7.46 7.90
N LEU A 175 6.10 6.34 7.19
CA LEU A 175 4.85 5.60 7.07
C LEU A 175 4.40 5.03 8.43
N TRP A 176 5.33 4.50 9.24
CA TRP A 176 5.05 4.06 10.59
C TRP A 176 4.48 5.20 11.45
N ASN A 177 5.14 6.36 11.43
CA ASN A 177 4.73 7.52 12.23
C ASN A 177 3.37 8.09 11.77
N TYR A 178 3.11 8.10 10.46
CA TYR A 178 1.79 8.42 9.92
C TYR A 178 0.71 7.47 10.47
N SER A 179 0.96 6.16 10.41
CA SER A 179 0.01 5.15 10.88
C SER A 179 -0.25 5.27 12.38
N TYR A 180 0.79 5.54 13.17
CA TYR A 180 0.70 5.67 14.61
C TYR A 180 -0.15 6.87 15.03
N ARG A 181 0.15 8.04 14.48
CA ARG A 181 -0.52 9.29 14.86
C ARG A 181 -1.74 9.64 14.01
N ASN A 182 -1.96 8.91 12.93
CA ASN A 182 -3.00 9.19 11.94
C ASN A 182 -3.02 10.67 11.48
N SER A 183 -1.84 11.24 11.30
CA SER A 183 -1.64 12.65 10.95
C SER A 183 -0.62 12.80 9.83
N ILE A 184 -0.96 13.58 8.80
CA ILE A 184 -0.09 13.88 7.66
C ILE A 184 1.20 14.55 8.15
N VAL A 185 1.08 15.51 9.07
CA VAL A 185 2.24 16.22 9.65
C VAL A 185 3.19 15.27 10.35
N ALA A 186 2.65 14.26 11.06
CA ALA A 186 3.46 13.23 11.69
C ALA A 186 4.19 12.37 10.63
N GLY A 187 3.54 12.07 9.50
CA GLY A 187 4.15 11.34 8.38
C GLY A 187 5.30 12.08 7.70
N LEU A 188 5.42 13.39 7.89
CA LEU A 188 6.52 14.19 7.35
C LEU A 188 7.70 14.34 8.31
N ASN A 189 7.60 13.83 9.53
CA ASN A 189 8.64 14.00 10.55
C ASN A 189 9.81 13.03 10.32
N ILE A 190 10.80 13.49 9.55
CA ILE A 190 12.02 12.75 9.22
C ILE A 190 12.86 12.43 10.46
N PHE A 191 12.89 13.32 11.47
CA PHE A 191 13.65 13.09 12.70
C PHE A 191 13.11 11.88 13.47
N LYS A 192 11.80 11.66 13.45
CA LYS A 192 11.21 10.45 14.07
C LYS A 192 11.57 9.18 13.28
N ALA A 193 11.66 9.26 11.95
CA ALA A 193 12.10 8.14 11.13
C ALA A 193 13.56 7.77 11.42
N ILE A 194 14.44 8.76 11.54
CA ILE A 194 15.86 8.58 11.91
C ILE A 194 15.95 7.99 13.33
N TYR A 195 15.20 8.53 14.28
CA TYR A 195 15.15 8.00 15.65
C TYR A 195 14.73 6.53 15.69
N LEU A 196 13.75 6.10 14.88
CA LEU A 196 13.33 4.71 14.80
C LEU A 196 14.45 3.82 14.21
N LEU A 197 15.17 4.32 13.20
CA LEU A 197 16.30 3.62 12.62
C LEU A 197 17.45 3.47 13.62
N GLU A 198 17.77 4.50 14.39
CA GLU A 198 18.84 4.47 15.40
C GLU A 198 18.46 3.57 16.58
N THR A 199 17.21 3.64 17.06
CA THR A 199 16.77 2.90 18.24
C THR A 199 16.56 1.42 17.98
N TYR A 200 16.05 1.07 16.76
CA TYR A 200 15.70 -0.31 16.41
C TYR A 200 16.33 -0.78 15.09
N PRO A 201 17.66 -0.62 14.88
CA PRO A 201 18.29 -0.78 13.57
C PRO A 201 18.07 -2.15 12.95
N LEU A 202 18.27 -3.22 13.72
CA LEU A 202 18.14 -4.58 13.20
C LEU A 202 16.73 -4.91 12.74
N LYS A 203 15.73 -4.51 13.52
CA LYS A 203 14.32 -4.77 13.20
C LYS A 203 13.84 -3.90 12.05
N TYR A 204 14.25 -2.64 12.03
CA TYR A 204 13.97 -1.69 10.97
C TYR A 204 14.50 -2.20 9.64
N ILE A 205 15.80 -2.52 9.58
CA ILE A 205 16.45 -3.01 8.36
C ILE A 205 15.87 -4.35 7.91
N ALA A 206 15.70 -5.31 8.83
CA ALA A 206 15.16 -6.63 8.50
C ALA A 206 13.73 -6.54 7.93
N ASN A 207 12.85 -5.73 8.54
CA ASN A 207 11.49 -5.56 8.06
C ASN A 207 11.45 -4.82 6.71
N THR A 208 12.30 -3.79 6.54
CA THR A 208 12.41 -3.04 5.28
C THR A 208 12.90 -3.93 4.15
N LEU A 209 13.96 -4.72 4.38
CA LEU A 209 14.46 -5.67 3.39
C LEU A 209 13.42 -6.74 3.04
N THR A 210 12.71 -7.28 4.05
CA THR A 210 11.64 -8.25 3.81
C THR A 210 10.51 -7.63 2.98
N PHE A 211 10.15 -6.38 3.25
CA PHE A 211 9.18 -5.62 2.48
C PHE A 211 9.62 -5.47 1.02
N ILE A 212 10.86 -5.03 0.79
CA ILE A 212 11.41 -4.83 -0.56
C ILE A 212 11.43 -6.14 -1.34
N VAL A 213 11.97 -7.22 -0.74
CA VAL A 213 12.03 -8.53 -1.39
C VAL A 213 10.64 -9.04 -1.74
N PHE A 214 9.69 -8.93 -0.80
CA PHE A 214 8.32 -9.36 -1.02
C PHE A 214 7.61 -8.53 -2.10
N TYR A 215 7.88 -7.21 -2.14
CA TYR A 215 7.38 -6.31 -3.18
C TYR A 215 7.92 -6.71 -4.56
N ILE A 216 9.24 -6.96 -4.68
CA ILE A 216 9.87 -7.39 -5.93
C ILE A 216 9.26 -8.71 -6.41
N VAL A 217 9.10 -9.69 -5.51
CA VAL A 217 8.47 -10.99 -5.84
C VAL A 217 7.05 -10.80 -6.36
N ASN A 218 6.23 -9.97 -5.69
CA ASN A 218 4.87 -9.67 -6.15
C ASN A 218 4.86 -8.99 -7.52
N CYS A 219 5.70 -7.98 -7.74
CA CYS A 219 5.82 -7.32 -9.04
C CYS A 219 6.26 -8.29 -10.14
N SER A 220 7.22 -9.18 -9.84
CA SER A 220 7.68 -10.20 -10.79
C SER A 220 6.56 -11.18 -11.17
N ILE A 221 5.74 -11.60 -10.20
CA ILE A 221 4.57 -12.45 -10.44
C ILE A 221 3.57 -11.71 -11.35
N LEU A 222 3.24 -10.45 -11.05
CA LEU A 222 2.30 -9.64 -11.83
C LEU A 222 2.77 -9.46 -13.26
N ILE A 223 4.05 -9.07 -13.47
CA ILE A 223 4.65 -8.90 -14.80
C ILE A 223 4.63 -10.22 -15.58
N SER A 224 4.96 -11.34 -14.93
CA SER A 224 4.94 -12.66 -15.55
C SER A 224 3.53 -13.07 -15.98
N LEU A 225 2.53 -12.76 -15.17
CA LEU A 225 1.13 -13.02 -15.48
C LEU A 225 0.62 -12.16 -16.62
N ASP A 226 0.96 -10.86 -16.64
CA ASP A 226 0.63 -9.95 -17.74
C ASP A 226 1.29 -10.40 -19.05
N TYR A 227 2.55 -10.82 -18.99
CA TYR A 227 3.25 -11.36 -20.15
C TYR A 227 2.60 -12.63 -20.70
N LEU A 228 2.18 -13.55 -19.84
CA LEU A 228 1.46 -14.77 -20.23
C LEU A 228 0.13 -14.47 -20.93
N ILE A 229 -0.60 -13.43 -20.50
CA ILE A 229 -1.83 -13.00 -21.16
C ILE A 229 -1.52 -12.41 -22.53
N LEU A 230 -0.54 -11.49 -22.59
CA LEU A 230 -0.20 -10.79 -23.83
C LEU A 230 0.40 -11.70 -24.87
N SER A 231 1.14 -12.75 -24.46
CA SER A 231 1.79 -13.70 -25.36
C SER A 231 0.84 -14.80 -25.89
N ASN A 232 -0.32 -15.02 -25.23
CA ASN A 232 -1.21 -16.12 -25.59
C ASN A 232 -2.51 -15.61 -26.21
N SER A 233 -2.61 -15.74 -27.57
CA SER A 233 -3.76 -15.29 -28.34
C SER A 233 -5.09 -15.99 -27.94
N LEU A 234 -5.03 -17.19 -27.36
CA LEU A 234 -6.18 -17.93 -26.85
C LEU A 234 -6.69 -17.30 -25.53
N LEU A 235 -5.77 -16.87 -24.64
CA LEU A 235 -6.13 -16.22 -23.39
C LEU A 235 -6.70 -14.83 -23.62
N GLN A 236 -6.21 -14.09 -24.62
CA GLN A 236 -6.79 -12.79 -25.00
C GLN A 236 -8.24 -12.89 -25.50
N LYS A 237 -8.59 -14.00 -26.12
CA LYS A 237 -9.96 -14.23 -26.66
C LYS A 237 -10.95 -14.74 -25.60
N THR A 238 -10.46 -15.23 -24.47
CA THR A 238 -11.30 -15.76 -23.39
C THR A 238 -11.43 -14.76 -22.24
N TYR A 239 -12.52 -13.99 -22.22
CA TYR A 239 -12.86 -13.09 -21.11
C TYR A 239 -12.83 -13.79 -19.73
N ILE A 240 -13.09 -15.09 -19.68
CA ILE A 240 -13.08 -15.90 -18.47
C ILE A 240 -11.65 -16.03 -17.88
N ALA A 241 -10.65 -16.26 -18.74
CA ALA A 241 -9.25 -16.35 -18.30
C ALA A 241 -8.73 -15.00 -17.78
N PHE A 242 -9.09 -13.91 -18.47
CA PHE A 242 -8.77 -12.55 -18.05
C PHE A 242 -9.43 -12.21 -16.69
N LEU A 243 -10.71 -12.55 -16.50
CA LEU A 243 -11.42 -12.35 -15.24
C LEU A 243 -10.80 -13.18 -14.12
N GLY A 244 -10.52 -14.46 -14.37
CA GLY A 244 -9.90 -15.36 -13.40
C GLY A 244 -8.54 -14.85 -12.92
N LEU A 245 -7.73 -14.33 -13.83
CA LEU A 245 -6.42 -13.77 -13.51
C LEU A 245 -6.55 -12.49 -12.67
N ASN A 246 -7.46 -11.58 -13.03
CA ASN A 246 -7.73 -10.40 -12.22
C ASN A 246 -8.13 -10.76 -10.79
N ILE A 247 -8.94 -11.80 -10.60
CA ILE A 247 -9.30 -12.31 -9.27
C ILE A 247 -8.05 -12.74 -8.49
N VAL A 248 -7.13 -13.49 -9.11
CA VAL A 248 -5.88 -13.93 -8.48
C VAL A 248 -5.01 -12.72 -8.09
N ILE A 249 -4.87 -11.75 -8.99
CA ILE A 249 -4.13 -10.51 -8.72
C ILE A 249 -4.70 -9.78 -7.49
N GLN A 250 -6.02 -9.70 -7.39
CA GLN A 250 -6.67 -9.02 -6.26
C GLN A 250 -6.54 -9.78 -4.95
N LEU A 251 -6.59 -11.10 -4.98
CA LEU A 251 -6.30 -11.92 -3.79
C LEU A 251 -4.86 -11.70 -3.29
N LEU A 252 -3.89 -11.69 -4.20
CA LEU A 252 -2.49 -11.40 -3.89
C LEU A 252 -2.31 -9.98 -3.33
N TYR A 253 -3.01 -9.00 -3.91
CA TYR A 253 -2.97 -7.63 -3.43
C TYR A 253 -3.46 -7.51 -1.98
N ILE A 254 -4.66 -8.04 -1.67
CA ILE A 254 -5.20 -7.99 -0.31
C ILE A 254 -4.33 -8.76 0.69
N TYR A 255 -3.80 -9.93 0.28
CA TYR A 255 -2.84 -10.67 1.10
C TYR A 255 -1.58 -9.84 1.38
N SER A 256 -1.04 -9.17 0.35
CA SER A 256 0.15 -8.33 0.46
C SER A 256 -0.05 -7.15 1.42
N LEU A 257 -1.23 -6.52 1.41
CA LEU A 257 -1.56 -5.45 2.35
C LEU A 257 -1.44 -5.92 3.81
N HIS A 258 -1.89 -7.12 4.13
CA HIS A 258 -1.76 -7.68 5.48
C HIS A 258 -0.30 -7.94 5.88
N VAL A 259 0.50 -8.48 4.96
CA VAL A 259 1.94 -8.70 5.19
C VAL A 259 2.65 -7.37 5.41
N TYR A 260 2.39 -6.37 4.59
CA TYR A 260 2.98 -5.04 4.69
C TYR A 260 2.56 -4.32 5.98
N ALA A 261 1.29 -4.41 6.37
CA ALA A 261 0.81 -3.85 7.62
C ALA A 261 1.56 -4.45 8.83
N TYR A 262 1.80 -5.75 8.82
CA TYR A 262 2.57 -6.42 9.87
C TYR A 262 4.03 -5.98 9.88
N LEU A 263 4.70 -5.95 8.72
CA LEU A 263 6.09 -5.55 8.63
C LEU A 263 6.28 -4.10 9.09
N LEU A 264 5.40 -3.21 8.64
CA LEU A 264 5.44 -1.80 9.01
C LEU A 264 5.11 -1.61 10.50
N GLY A 265 4.04 -2.22 10.98
CA GLY A 265 3.59 -2.08 12.36
C GLY A 265 4.54 -2.67 13.40
N THR A 266 5.43 -3.58 13.01
CA THR A 266 6.38 -4.23 13.93
C THR A 266 7.81 -3.67 13.87
N ILE A 267 8.05 -2.57 13.20
CA ILE A 267 9.37 -1.90 13.15
C ILE A 267 9.86 -1.55 14.56
N ALA A 268 8.99 -0.96 15.37
CA ALA A 268 9.27 -0.63 16.75
C ALA A 268 8.39 -1.44 17.72
N PRO A 269 8.79 -1.61 18.98
CA PRO A 269 7.88 -2.08 20.01
C PRO A 269 6.73 -1.08 20.19
N PRO A 270 5.60 -1.49 20.76
CA PRO A 270 4.52 -0.56 21.05
C PRO A 270 5.04 0.56 21.94
N CYS A 271 4.59 1.77 21.66
CA CYS A 271 4.79 2.85 22.60
C CYS A 271 3.93 2.54 23.84
N GLU A 272 4.56 2.35 24.98
CA GLU A 272 3.90 2.49 26.27
C GLU A 272 3.57 3.98 26.38
N GLU A 273 2.27 4.30 26.37
CA GLU A 273 1.77 5.63 26.66
C GLU A 273 1.89 5.92 28.16
#